data_5982770ccbb66aee6eeb25f8f68c3c66
#
_entry.id   5982770ccbb66aee6eeb25f8f68c3c66
#
_cell.length_a   1.000
_cell.length_b   1.000
_cell.length_c   1.000
_cell.angle_alpha   90.00
_cell.angle_beta   90.00
_cell.angle_gamma   90.00
#
_symmetry.space_group_name_H-M   'P 1'
#
loop_
_entity.id
_entity.type
_entity.pdbx_description
1 polymer ?
#
loop_
_entity_poly.entity_id
_entity_poly.type
_entity_poly.pdbx_seq_one_letter_code
_entity_poly.pdbx_strand_id
1 'polypeptide(L)'
;MRLIRYCVVLVIILAVVPCALHAGGFQINEHGTKAMGMGGAFSAQASDGSAMYYNPAGLGFQQGFKVMAGATLIAPSTSWTSPSGSEEKMESQVFFPPHAYVSYGDPAGWTVGVGFYAPFGLGTEWKPGWTGRYAALKTDLQTFFINPSVAYKISDQFSLGAGVSYVFSNVKLRRNVGTYSSVGPPPVPSSTDGEVSLEADGTAVNWNAGLIYKPNEQVSLGVSYRHSTEIDYEGTATFSQMQALGFWFPGGDGKTTIEMPNNIFAGIAIQATPELILEADFQYIMWSTYDTLAINIPDGPSFPLTGGPLQTASKTGRDWEDAWMIRVGGEYQLESVALRAGFIYDKTPQPDMSVEPLVPDANRIEFTLGVGFKISENVVVDAAYQLILSSDRDAPTPSDPTSSLAPLARGTYKSTANLFGLTLGFNM
;
A
#
# COMPACT_ATOMS: atom_id res chain seq x y z
N MET A 1 3.56 -29.38 28.37
CA MET A 1 5.02 -29.17 28.37
C MET A 1 5.74 -29.47 27.04
N ARG A 2 5.41 -30.51 26.27
CA ARG A 2 6.05 -30.75 24.95
C ARG A 2 5.67 -29.70 23.90
N LEU A 3 4.40 -29.27 23.84
CA LEU A 3 3.92 -28.25 22.88
C LEU A 3 4.58 -26.90 23.11
N ILE A 4 4.75 -26.48 24.36
CA ILE A 4 5.44 -25.21 24.70
C ILE A 4 6.91 -25.24 24.24
N ARG A 5 7.58 -26.38 24.28
CA ARG A 5 8.94 -26.54 23.77
C ARG A 5 9.00 -26.37 22.24
N TYR A 6 8.00 -26.85 21.49
CA TYR A 6 7.97 -26.70 20.04
C TYR A 6 7.61 -25.26 19.64
N CYS A 7 6.71 -24.59 20.37
CA CYS A 7 6.41 -23.17 20.15
C CYS A 7 7.62 -22.27 20.44
N VAL A 8 8.37 -22.54 21.53
CA VAL A 8 9.60 -21.80 21.87
C VAL A 8 10.71 -22.07 20.84
N VAL A 9 10.83 -23.29 20.32
CA VAL A 9 11.81 -23.62 19.27
C VAL A 9 11.42 -22.95 17.93
N LEU A 10 10.14 -22.88 17.57
CA LEU A 10 9.67 -22.19 16.37
C LEU A 10 9.93 -20.68 16.45
N VAL A 11 9.69 -20.05 17.60
CA VAL A 11 9.98 -18.64 17.86
C VAL A 11 11.50 -18.36 17.84
N ILE A 12 12.32 -19.28 18.33
CA ILE A 12 13.79 -19.15 18.34
C ILE A 12 14.39 -19.37 16.95
N ILE A 13 13.82 -20.25 16.12
CA ILE A 13 14.28 -20.45 14.72
C ILE A 13 13.97 -19.22 13.86
N LEU A 14 12.86 -18.52 14.10
CA LEU A 14 12.53 -17.25 13.44
C LEU A 14 13.41 -16.08 13.89
N ALA A 15 14.08 -16.17 15.03
CA ALA A 15 14.90 -15.08 15.59
C ALA A 15 16.37 -15.03 15.09
N VAL A 16 16.82 -15.94 14.22
CA VAL A 16 18.24 -16.07 13.81
C VAL A 16 18.45 -15.80 12.31
N VAL A 17 17.53 -15.11 11.64
CA VAL A 17 17.81 -14.61 10.27
C VAL A 17 18.48 -13.25 10.39
N PRO A 18 19.69 -13.04 9.83
CA PRO A 18 20.27 -11.69 9.78
C PRO A 18 19.38 -10.82 8.91
N CYS A 19 18.65 -9.91 9.55
CA CYS A 19 17.70 -9.01 8.90
C CYS A 19 18.43 -7.91 8.12
N ALA A 20 18.48 -8.04 6.81
CA ALA A 20 18.51 -6.86 5.95
C ALA A 20 17.06 -6.33 5.89
N LEU A 21 16.83 -5.07 6.29
CA LEU A 21 15.50 -4.46 6.44
C LEU A 21 14.93 -4.03 5.08
N HIS A 22 13.71 -4.41 4.72
CA HIS A 22 13.11 -4.20 3.39
C HIS A 22 11.55 -4.01 3.44
N ALA A 23 10.88 -3.23 2.61
CA ALA A 23 9.43 -2.87 2.69
C ALA A 23 8.58 -3.03 1.40
N GLY A 24 7.24 -3.13 1.49
CA GLY A 24 6.27 -3.52 0.43
C GLY A 24 5.73 -2.42 -0.49
N GLY A 25 6.46 -1.36 -0.77
CA GLY A 25 6.04 -0.32 -1.70
C GLY A 25 4.92 0.59 -1.14
N PHE A 26 3.93 0.93 -1.99
CA PHE A 26 2.79 1.77 -1.62
C PHE A 26 1.49 0.97 -1.42
N GLN A 27 1.60 -0.31 -1.05
CA GLN A 27 0.46 -1.11 -0.61
C GLN A 27 0.04 -0.71 0.81
N ILE A 28 -1.28 -0.54 1.02
CA ILE A 28 -1.90 -0.37 2.33
C ILE A 28 -2.38 -1.75 2.77
N ASN A 29 -2.08 -2.14 4.01
CA ASN A 29 -2.36 -3.49 4.52
C ASN A 29 -3.47 -3.52 5.58
N GLU A 30 -3.93 -2.36 6.04
CA GLU A 30 -4.81 -2.18 7.20
C GLU A 30 -6.30 -2.13 6.79
N HIS A 31 -6.85 -3.28 6.32
CA HIS A 31 -8.22 -3.40 5.81
C HIS A 31 -9.25 -3.91 6.84
N GLY A 32 -8.88 -3.87 8.11
CA GLY A 32 -9.73 -4.23 9.24
C GLY A 32 -8.94 -4.09 10.52
N THR A 33 -9.52 -3.43 11.52
CA THR A 33 -8.82 -3.08 12.76
C THR A 33 -8.46 -4.31 13.61
N LYS A 34 -9.27 -5.38 13.55
CA LYS A 34 -8.92 -6.66 14.18
C LYS A 34 -7.63 -7.22 13.57
N ALA A 35 -7.56 -7.35 12.25
CA ALA A 35 -6.39 -7.83 11.54
C ALA A 35 -5.17 -6.91 11.77
N MET A 36 -5.36 -5.58 11.71
CA MET A 36 -4.31 -4.59 12.00
C MET A 36 -3.70 -4.83 13.38
N GLY A 37 -4.52 -5.05 14.43
CA GLY A 37 -4.04 -5.32 15.78
C GLY A 37 -3.20 -6.60 15.89
N MET A 38 -3.34 -7.53 14.96
CA MET A 38 -2.57 -8.77 14.84
C MET A 38 -1.42 -8.66 13.81
N GLY A 39 -1.01 -7.45 13.44
CA GLY A 39 0.03 -7.25 12.41
C GLY A 39 -0.41 -7.68 11.01
N GLY A 40 -1.70 -7.76 10.73
CA GLY A 40 -2.21 -8.26 9.45
C GLY A 40 -2.02 -9.76 9.22
N ALA A 41 -1.58 -10.53 10.23
CA ALA A 41 -1.60 -11.99 10.20
C ALA A 41 -3.05 -12.47 10.34
N PHE A 42 -3.71 -12.72 9.20
CA PHE A 42 -5.15 -12.98 9.16
C PHE A 42 -5.61 -13.86 7.98
N SER A 43 -4.70 -14.42 7.19
CA SER A 43 -5.02 -15.21 6.00
C SER A 43 -5.62 -16.58 6.31
N ALA A 44 -5.30 -17.15 7.48
CA ALA A 44 -5.78 -18.45 7.92
C ALA A 44 -7.00 -18.35 8.85
N GLN A 45 -7.14 -17.24 9.60
CA GLN A 45 -8.34 -16.96 10.38
C GLN A 45 -9.45 -16.37 9.52
N ALA A 46 -9.19 -15.24 8.89
CA ALA A 46 -10.10 -14.48 8.03
C ALA A 46 -11.55 -14.47 8.59
N SER A 47 -11.69 -14.10 9.88
CA SER A 47 -12.89 -14.40 10.69
C SER A 47 -13.94 -13.27 10.74
N ASP A 48 -13.69 -12.15 10.03
CA ASP A 48 -14.61 -11.03 9.91
C ASP A 48 -14.78 -10.58 8.44
N GLY A 49 -15.44 -9.44 8.20
CA GLY A 49 -15.70 -8.92 6.86
C GLY A 49 -14.43 -8.65 6.03
N SER A 50 -13.31 -8.32 6.68
CA SER A 50 -12.02 -8.08 5.99
C SER A 50 -11.42 -9.35 5.36
N ALA A 51 -12.03 -10.52 5.58
CA ALA A 51 -11.76 -11.74 4.83
C ALA A 51 -11.82 -11.51 3.30
N MET A 52 -12.69 -10.61 2.81
CA MET A 52 -12.77 -10.26 1.39
C MET A 52 -11.45 -9.70 0.85
N TYR A 53 -10.63 -9.11 1.71
CA TYR A 53 -9.28 -8.68 1.37
C TYR A 53 -8.24 -9.79 1.63
N TYR A 54 -8.14 -10.32 2.85
CA TYR A 54 -7.06 -11.23 3.24
C TYR A 54 -7.22 -12.64 2.63
N ASN A 55 -8.40 -13.24 2.76
CA ASN A 55 -8.71 -14.56 2.21
C ASN A 55 -10.24 -14.75 2.11
N PRO A 56 -10.85 -14.62 0.92
CA PRO A 56 -12.31 -14.68 0.78
C PRO A 56 -12.93 -16.03 1.23
N ALA A 57 -12.14 -17.11 1.31
CA ALA A 57 -12.60 -18.38 1.84
C ALA A 57 -13.03 -18.32 3.31
N GLY A 58 -12.50 -17.34 4.08
CA GLY A 58 -12.90 -17.12 5.47
C GLY A 58 -14.38 -16.80 5.65
N LEU A 59 -15.01 -16.22 4.64
CA LEU A 59 -16.44 -15.93 4.64
C LEU A 59 -17.28 -17.21 4.77
N GLY A 60 -16.86 -18.33 4.18
CA GLY A 60 -17.60 -19.59 4.23
C GLY A 60 -17.78 -20.17 5.63
N PHE A 61 -16.97 -19.74 6.59
CA PHE A 61 -17.15 -20.12 8.00
C PHE A 61 -17.98 -19.10 8.80
N GLN A 62 -18.47 -18.04 8.15
CA GLN A 62 -19.28 -17.01 8.77
C GLN A 62 -20.76 -17.23 8.45
N GLN A 63 -21.61 -17.12 9.46
CA GLN A 63 -23.07 -17.27 9.33
C GLN A 63 -23.78 -15.99 9.72
N GLY A 64 -25.03 -15.86 9.26
CA GLY A 64 -25.89 -14.71 9.56
C GLY A 64 -25.51 -13.46 8.78
N PHE A 65 -26.17 -12.38 9.12
CA PHE A 65 -25.94 -11.07 8.50
C PHE A 65 -24.89 -10.30 9.29
N LYS A 66 -23.88 -9.78 8.59
CA LYS A 66 -22.77 -9.02 9.21
C LYS A 66 -22.51 -7.73 8.46
N VAL A 67 -22.27 -6.68 9.21
CA VAL A 67 -21.84 -5.37 8.71
C VAL A 67 -20.62 -4.94 9.50
N MET A 68 -19.62 -4.41 8.83
CA MET A 68 -18.42 -3.87 9.45
C MET A 68 -17.99 -2.61 8.70
N ALA A 69 -17.68 -1.54 9.42
CA ALA A 69 -17.17 -0.31 8.82
C ALA A 69 -16.16 0.37 9.73
N GLY A 70 -15.16 0.97 9.14
CA GLY A 70 -14.10 1.66 9.85
C GLY A 70 -13.16 2.44 8.93
N ALA A 71 -12.11 2.96 9.54
CA ALA A 71 -11.01 3.61 8.82
C ALA A 71 -9.71 3.47 9.61
N THR A 72 -8.61 3.61 8.90
CA THR A 72 -7.27 3.71 9.49
C THR A 72 -6.74 5.12 9.26
N LEU A 73 -6.43 5.85 10.33
CA LEU A 73 -5.69 7.09 10.26
C LEU A 73 -4.21 6.77 10.05
N ILE A 74 -3.59 7.30 9.00
CA ILE A 74 -2.16 7.11 8.67
C ILE A 74 -1.48 8.47 8.73
N ALA A 75 -0.50 8.62 9.63
CA ALA A 75 0.29 9.83 9.81
C ALA A 75 1.77 9.54 9.49
N PRO A 76 2.20 9.65 8.20
CA PRO A 76 3.59 9.45 7.81
C PRO A 76 4.43 10.67 8.11
N SER A 77 5.73 10.45 8.30
CA SER A 77 6.74 11.49 8.44
C SER A 77 8.00 11.05 7.70
N THR A 78 8.46 11.86 6.76
CA THR A 78 9.71 11.61 6.01
C THR A 78 10.60 12.83 6.06
N SER A 79 11.89 12.61 6.31
CA SER A 79 12.94 13.60 6.15
C SER A 79 13.96 13.15 5.09
N TRP A 80 14.57 14.13 4.45
CA TRP A 80 15.66 13.96 3.52
C TRP A 80 16.88 14.74 4.01
N THR A 81 18.03 14.09 4.00
CA THR A 81 19.31 14.70 4.36
C THR A 81 20.22 14.72 3.14
N SER A 82 20.64 15.90 2.73
CA SER A 82 21.56 16.08 1.61
C SER A 82 22.95 15.48 1.90
N PRO A 83 23.78 15.21 0.89
CA PRO A 83 25.17 14.79 1.08
C PRO A 83 26.02 15.80 1.87
N SER A 84 25.62 17.07 1.92
CA SER A 84 26.26 18.12 2.72
C SER A 84 25.76 18.21 4.17
N GLY A 85 24.77 17.38 4.55
CA GLY A 85 24.21 17.31 5.90
C GLY A 85 23.03 18.25 6.17
N SER A 86 22.49 18.94 5.14
CA SER A 86 21.28 19.74 5.29
C SER A 86 20.04 18.82 5.33
N GLU A 87 19.20 18.98 6.35
CA GLU A 87 17.96 18.21 6.50
C GLU A 87 16.74 19.03 6.08
N GLU A 88 15.85 18.41 5.28
CA GLU A 88 14.55 18.95 4.90
C GLU A 88 13.46 17.90 5.18
N LYS A 89 12.25 18.33 5.51
CA LYS A 89 11.13 17.45 5.90
C LYS A 89 9.93 17.67 5.00
N MET A 90 9.21 16.57 4.74
CA MET A 90 7.89 16.63 4.13
C MET A 90 6.93 17.48 4.98
N GLU A 91 5.91 18.03 4.33
CA GLU A 91 4.75 18.59 5.02
C GLU A 91 4.02 17.50 5.80
N SER A 92 3.46 17.87 6.95
CA SER A 92 2.67 16.93 7.75
C SER A 92 1.37 16.59 7.03
N GLN A 93 1.12 15.31 6.84
CA GLN A 93 -0.07 14.78 6.17
C GLN A 93 -0.76 13.75 7.05
N VAL A 94 -2.06 13.59 6.86
CA VAL A 94 -2.86 12.54 7.50
C VAL A 94 -3.84 11.99 6.48
N PHE A 95 -3.87 10.68 6.33
CA PHE A 95 -4.74 9.95 5.41
C PHE A 95 -5.73 9.09 6.19
N PHE A 96 -6.90 8.82 5.60
CA PHE A 96 -7.98 8.06 6.22
C PHE A 96 -8.53 6.99 5.25
N PRO A 97 -7.74 5.96 4.84
CA PRO A 97 -8.28 4.88 4.03
C PRO A 97 -9.46 4.21 4.74
N PRO A 98 -10.66 4.24 4.13
CA PRO A 98 -11.84 3.62 4.69
C PRO A 98 -11.90 2.14 4.36
N HIS A 99 -12.65 1.38 5.18
CA HIS A 99 -13.10 0.05 4.85
C HIS A 99 -14.53 -0.19 5.32
N ALA A 100 -15.29 -0.93 4.52
CA ALA A 100 -16.65 -1.33 4.86
C ALA A 100 -16.98 -2.68 4.23
N TYR A 101 -17.69 -3.53 4.95
CA TYR A 101 -18.03 -4.87 4.51
C TYR A 101 -19.46 -5.21 4.94
N VAL A 102 -20.19 -5.85 4.03
CA VAL A 102 -21.50 -6.42 4.31
C VAL A 102 -21.49 -7.86 3.80
N SER A 103 -21.94 -8.80 4.61
CA SER A 103 -22.03 -10.20 4.21
C SER A 103 -23.25 -10.88 4.82
N TYR A 104 -23.71 -11.93 4.12
CA TYR A 104 -24.73 -12.85 4.60
C TYR A 104 -24.30 -14.29 4.35
N GLY A 105 -24.19 -15.05 5.43
CA GLY A 105 -23.87 -16.48 5.40
C GLY A 105 -25.10 -17.33 5.67
N ASP A 106 -25.45 -18.18 4.68
CA ASP A 106 -26.56 -19.12 4.74
C ASP A 106 -26.14 -20.39 5.49
N PRO A 107 -27.02 -21.02 6.30
CA PRO A 107 -26.75 -22.30 6.95
C PRO A 107 -26.36 -23.45 6.01
N ALA A 108 -26.73 -23.38 4.71
CA ALA A 108 -26.32 -24.35 3.69
C ALA A 108 -24.85 -24.22 3.26
N GLY A 109 -24.08 -23.28 3.84
CA GLY A 109 -22.65 -23.11 3.63
C GLY A 109 -22.26 -22.06 2.61
N TRP A 110 -23.21 -21.37 1.97
CA TRP A 110 -22.94 -20.23 1.09
C TRP A 110 -22.85 -18.92 1.86
N THR A 111 -21.87 -18.12 1.50
CA THR A 111 -21.78 -16.74 1.99
C THR A 111 -21.53 -15.83 0.81
N VAL A 112 -22.28 -14.74 0.76
CA VAL A 112 -22.10 -13.66 -0.22
C VAL A 112 -21.84 -12.35 0.51
N GLY A 113 -21.10 -11.47 -0.12
CA GLY A 113 -20.83 -10.17 0.50
C GLY A 113 -20.25 -9.17 -0.50
N VAL A 114 -20.14 -7.92 -0.02
CA VAL A 114 -19.50 -6.84 -0.75
C VAL A 114 -18.57 -6.10 0.21
N GLY A 115 -17.30 -5.95 -0.21
CA GLY A 115 -16.28 -5.16 0.47
C GLY A 115 -16.00 -3.83 -0.26
N PHE A 116 -15.70 -2.81 0.49
CA PHE A 116 -15.17 -1.53 0.03
C PHE A 116 -13.90 -1.23 0.82
N TYR A 117 -12.77 -1.07 0.15
CA TYR A 117 -11.46 -0.84 0.80
C TYR A 117 -10.46 -0.19 -0.17
N ALA A 118 -9.35 0.33 0.37
CA ALA A 118 -8.33 1.09 -0.35
C ALA A 118 -6.95 0.40 -0.25
N PRO A 119 -6.62 -0.60 -1.10
CA PRO A 119 -5.43 -1.43 -0.92
C PRO A 119 -4.11 -0.80 -1.40
N PHE A 120 -4.17 0.30 -2.15
CA PHE A 120 -3.00 1.04 -2.57
C PHE A 120 -3.22 2.54 -2.37
N GLY A 121 -2.19 3.20 -1.90
CA GLY A 121 -2.21 4.64 -1.69
C GLY A 121 -0.82 5.18 -1.43
N LEU A 122 -0.57 6.39 -1.88
CA LEU A 122 0.69 7.08 -1.70
C LEU A 122 0.42 8.56 -1.50
N GLY A 123 1.03 9.13 -0.47
CA GLY A 123 0.97 10.56 -0.23
C GLY A 123 2.33 11.09 0.19
N THR A 124 2.93 11.92 -0.66
CA THR A 124 4.13 12.68 -0.33
C THR A 124 3.91 14.14 -0.70
N GLU A 125 4.26 15.06 0.18
CA GLU A 125 4.21 16.50 -0.12
C GLU A 125 5.41 17.19 0.49
N TRP A 126 6.20 17.84 -0.33
CA TRP A 126 7.38 18.58 0.05
C TRP A 126 7.11 20.09 0.03
N LYS A 127 7.83 20.85 0.84
CA LYS A 127 7.71 22.32 0.88
C LYS A 127 8.06 22.95 -0.46
N PRO A 128 7.33 23.97 -0.91
CA PRO A 128 7.77 24.77 -2.05
C PRO A 128 9.19 25.28 -1.80
N GLY A 129 10.07 25.11 -2.79
CA GLY A 129 11.46 25.56 -2.68
C GLY A 129 12.45 24.57 -2.01
N TRP A 130 12.00 23.38 -1.58
CA TRP A 130 12.95 22.35 -1.13
C TRP A 130 13.92 21.95 -2.24
N THR A 131 15.07 21.39 -1.86
CA THR A 131 16.18 21.11 -2.79
C THR A 131 15.78 20.20 -3.95
N GLY A 132 14.98 19.16 -3.69
CA GLY A 132 14.54 18.18 -4.71
C GLY A 132 13.23 18.54 -5.44
N ARG A 133 12.76 19.79 -5.41
CA ARG A 133 11.49 20.23 -5.99
C ARG A 133 11.30 19.93 -7.47
N TYR A 134 12.38 19.75 -8.23
CA TYR A 134 12.32 19.37 -9.63
C TYR A 134 12.11 17.86 -9.84
N ALA A 135 12.36 17.06 -8.81
CA ALA A 135 12.02 15.64 -8.81
C ALA A 135 10.57 15.43 -8.34
N ALA A 136 10.20 16.04 -7.21
CA ALA A 136 8.83 15.95 -6.66
C ALA A 136 8.49 17.17 -5.79
N LEU A 137 7.23 17.60 -5.87
CA LEU A 137 6.59 18.46 -4.87
C LEU A 137 5.45 17.72 -4.19
N LYS A 138 4.64 17.00 -4.96
CA LYS A 138 3.51 16.23 -4.45
C LYS A 138 3.29 14.98 -5.28
N THR A 139 3.01 13.89 -4.58
CA THR A 139 2.45 12.67 -5.13
C THR A 139 1.25 12.31 -4.27
N ASP A 140 0.09 12.08 -4.89
CA ASP A 140 -1.12 11.61 -4.22
C ASP A 140 -1.74 10.56 -5.13
N LEU A 141 -1.78 9.32 -4.65
CA LEU A 141 -2.40 8.19 -5.33
C LEU A 141 -3.41 7.57 -4.39
N GLN A 142 -4.63 7.41 -4.84
CA GLN A 142 -5.70 6.77 -4.08
C GLN A 142 -6.38 5.73 -4.94
N THR A 143 -6.55 4.52 -4.41
CA THR A 143 -7.28 3.46 -5.08
C THR A 143 -8.41 2.96 -4.18
N PHE A 144 -9.56 2.69 -4.77
CA PHE A 144 -10.71 2.14 -4.07
C PHE A 144 -11.25 0.93 -4.81
N PHE A 145 -11.51 -0.14 -4.06
CA PHE A 145 -12.00 -1.41 -4.57
C PHE A 145 -13.41 -1.64 -4.03
N ILE A 146 -14.37 -1.90 -4.92
CA ILE A 146 -15.68 -2.47 -4.59
C ILE A 146 -15.61 -3.94 -4.97
N ASN A 147 -15.63 -4.84 -3.98
CA ASN A 147 -15.34 -6.26 -4.14
C ASN A 147 -16.53 -7.14 -3.74
N PRO A 148 -17.51 -7.41 -4.63
CA PRO A 148 -18.42 -8.52 -4.46
C PRO A 148 -17.64 -9.82 -4.38
N SER A 149 -18.01 -10.64 -3.38
CA SER A 149 -17.35 -11.92 -3.06
C SER A 149 -18.38 -12.99 -2.74
N VAL A 150 -18.02 -14.23 -3.04
CA VAL A 150 -18.77 -15.43 -2.69
C VAL A 150 -17.83 -16.45 -2.06
N ALA A 151 -18.31 -17.16 -1.07
CA ALA A 151 -17.61 -18.31 -0.49
C ALA A 151 -18.53 -19.48 -0.29
N TYR A 152 -17.95 -20.66 -0.25
CA TYR A 152 -18.69 -21.90 -0.01
C TYR A 152 -17.91 -22.79 0.97
N LYS A 153 -18.55 -23.12 2.08
CA LYS A 153 -18.08 -24.10 3.06
C LYS A 153 -18.39 -25.51 2.54
N ILE A 154 -17.40 -26.17 1.97
CA ILE A 154 -17.54 -27.54 1.41
C ILE A 154 -17.75 -28.54 2.54
N SER A 155 -17.06 -28.35 3.67
CA SER A 155 -17.16 -29.14 4.89
C SER A 155 -16.73 -28.31 6.08
N ASP A 156 -16.77 -28.87 7.31
CA ASP A 156 -16.23 -28.20 8.50
C ASP A 156 -14.71 -27.92 8.40
N GLN A 157 -14.03 -28.64 7.51
CA GLN A 157 -12.60 -28.51 7.30
C GLN A 157 -12.23 -27.62 6.11
N PHE A 158 -13.08 -27.50 5.07
CA PHE A 158 -12.73 -26.83 3.81
C PHE A 158 -13.71 -25.74 3.43
N SER A 159 -13.14 -24.60 3.05
CA SER A 159 -13.88 -23.51 2.42
C SER A 159 -13.08 -22.94 1.25
N LEU A 160 -13.82 -22.54 0.20
CA LEU A 160 -13.32 -21.80 -0.96
C LEU A 160 -14.02 -20.45 -1.01
N GLY A 161 -13.34 -19.46 -1.56
CA GLY A 161 -13.92 -18.14 -1.77
C GLY A 161 -13.29 -17.45 -2.98
N ALA A 162 -14.07 -16.59 -3.62
CA ALA A 162 -13.59 -15.74 -4.71
C ALA A 162 -14.33 -14.40 -4.71
N GLY A 163 -13.69 -13.40 -5.30
CA GLY A 163 -14.26 -12.07 -5.49
C GLY A 163 -13.77 -11.43 -6.78
N VAL A 164 -14.57 -10.50 -7.29
CA VAL A 164 -14.21 -9.64 -8.42
C VAL A 164 -14.35 -8.21 -7.94
N SER A 165 -13.38 -7.34 -8.24
CA SER A 165 -13.42 -5.96 -7.81
C SER A 165 -13.59 -5.03 -9.01
N TYR A 166 -14.46 -4.05 -8.89
CA TYR A 166 -14.38 -2.83 -9.67
C TYR A 166 -13.46 -1.85 -8.94
N VAL A 167 -12.47 -1.35 -9.65
CA VAL A 167 -11.43 -0.46 -9.12
C VAL A 167 -11.59 0.92 -9.73
N PHE A 168 -11.55 1.95 -8.90
CA PHE A 168 -11.41 3.34 -9.33
C PHE A 168 -10.27 4.00 -8.57
N SER A 169 -9.54 4.85 -9.26
CA SER A 169 -8.33 5.45 -8.74
C SER A 169 -8.15 6.86 -9.27
N ASN A 170 -7.51 7.70 -8.47
CA ASN A 170 -7.04 9.00 -8.89
C ASN A 170 -5.55 9.17 -8.56
N VAL A 171 -4.86 9.95 -9.37
CA VAL A 171 -3.46 10.29 -9.18
C VAL A 171 -3.24 11.77 -9.41
N LYS A 172 -2.46 12.38 -8.51
CA LYS A 172 -1.99 13.76 -8.65
C LYS A 172 -0.49 13.82 -8.44
N LEU A 173 0.22 14.34 -9.44
CA LEU A 173 1.67 14.53 -9.42
C LEU A 173 1.98 16.01 -9.64
N ARG A 174 2.89 16.57 -8.81
CA ARG A 174 3.37 17.95 -8.97
C ARG A 174 4.88 18.00 -8.82
N ARG A 175 5.53 18.78 -9.67
CA ARG A 175 6.96 19.11 -9.54
C ARG A 175 7.26 20.47 -10.19
N ASN A 176 8.39 21.06 -9.81
CA ASN A 176 8.86 22.23 -10.53
C ASN A 176 9.51 21.85 -11.86
N VAL A 177 9.47 22.78 -12.77
CA VAL A 177 10.19 22.73 -14.04
C VAL A 177 11.04 23.99 -14.19
N GLY A 178 12.27 23.83 -14.68
CA GLY A 178 13.13 24.98 -14.96
C GLY A 178 12.56 25.85 -16.08
N THR A 179 12.57 27.16 -15.89
CA THR A 179 12.15 28.12 -16.91
C THR A 179 13.35 28.88 -17.46
N TYR A 180 13.19 29.44 -18.65
CA TYR A 180 14.20 30.26 -19.32
C TYR A 180 13.66 31.67 -19.53
N SER A 181 14.48 32.68 -19.25
CA SER A 181 14.12 34.08 -19.42
C SER A 181 14.27 34.57 -20.87
N SER A 182 14.99 33.85 -21.72
CA SER A 182 15.10 34.12 -23.16
C SER A 182 15.27 32.83 -23.96
N VAL A 183 14.79 32.84 -25.21
CA VAL A 183 14.81 31.71 -26.16
C VAL A 183 15.98 31.87 -27.16
N GLY A 184 17.08 32.52 -26.75
CA GLY A 184 18.29 32.61 -27.57
C GLY A 184 19.23 31.43 -27.37
N PRO A 185 20.10 31.06 -28.32
CA PRO A 185 21.18 30.09 -28.11
C PRO A 185 22.41 30.77 -27.47
N PRO A 186 22.87 30.33 -26.27
CA PRO A 186 22.20 29.38 -25.39
C PRO A 186 21.01 30.01 -24.61
N PRO A 187 19.99 29.23 -24.24
CA PRO A 187 18.89 29.73 -23.44
C PRO A 187 19.38 30.17 -22.06
N VAL A 188 18.88 31.30 -21.56
CA VAL A 188 19.24 31.85 -20.25
C VAL A 188 18.24 31.36 -19.19
N PRO A 189 18.66 30.61 -18.14
CA PRO A 189 17.77 30.16 -17.08
C PRO A 189 17.07 31.36 -16.40
N SER A 190 15.78 31.19 -16.11
CA SER A 190 15.00 32.16 -15.34
C SER A 190 15.30 32.02 -13.85
N SER A 191 15.13 33.09 -13.08
CA SER A 191 15.18 33.06 -11.62
C SER A 191 13.88 32.53 -10.99
N THR A 192 12.82 32.33 -11.79
CA THR A 192 11.52 31.80 -11.36
C THR A 192 11.30 30.42 -11.91
N ASP A 193 10.94 29.49 -11.03
CA ASP A 193 10.54 28.14 -11.42
C ASP A 193 9.11 28.14 -11.97
N GLY A 194 8.84 27.29 -12.96
CA GLY A 194 7.50 26.87 -13.32
C GLY A 194 7.07 25.66 -12.52
N GLU A 195 5.81 25.29 -12.61
CA GLU A 195 5.27 24.06 -12.02
C GLU A 195 4.48 23.28 -13.07
N VAL A 196 4.67 21.95 -13.08
CA VAL A 196 3.79 21.02 -13.79
C VAL A 196 2.95 20.26 -12.79
N SER A 197 1.63 20.18 -13.02
CA SER A 197 0.69 19.34 -12.30
C SER A 197 0.00 18.40 -13.30
N LEU A 198 -0.01 17.11 -12.98
CA LEU A 198 -0.80 16.08 -13.66
C LEU A 198 -1.87 15.60 -12.69
N GLU A 199 -3.13 15.67 -13.12
CA GLU A 199 -4.28 15.11 -12.41
C GLU A 199 -5.01 14.16 -13.36
N ALA A 200 -5.17 12.88 -12.94
CA ALA A 200 -5.75 11.86 -13.79
C ALA A 200 -6.55 10.84 -12.96
N ASP A 201 -7.60 10.31 -13.57
CA ASP A 201 -8.46 9.27 -13.02
C ASP A 201 -8.33 8.00 -13.86
N GLY A 202 -8.54 6.85 -13.22
CA GLY A 202 -8.50 5.56 -13.89
C GLY A 202 -9.42 4.54 -13.27
N THR A 203 -9.80 3.53 -14.07
CA THR A 203 -10.63 2.41 -13.60
C THR A 203 -10.04 1.09 -14.08
N ALA A 204 -10.32 0.01 -13.33
CA ALA A 204 -9.88 -1.32 -13.69
C ALA A 204 -10.79 -2.40 -13.11
N VAL A 205 -10.51 -3.64 -13.45
CA VAL A 205 -11.14 -4.83 -12.86
C VAL A 205 -10.05 -5.71 -12.26
N ASN A 206 -10.30 -6.22 -11.07
CA ASN A 206 -9.41 -7.13 -10.35
C ASN A 206 -10.20 -8.36 -9.88
N TRP A 207 -9.52 -9.45 -9.56
CA TRP A 207 -10.13 -10.61 -8.94
C TRP A 207 -9.22 -11.22 -7.87
N ASN A 208 -9.84 -11.93 -6.92
CA ASN A 208 -9.13 -12.67 -5.89
C ASN A 208 -9.84 -13.99 -5.60
N ALA A 209 -9.06 -14.96 -5.12
CA ALA A 209 -9.57 -16.27 -4.72
C ALA A 209 -8.78 -16.78 -3.51
N GLY A 210 -9.39 -17.67 -2.75
CA GLY A 210 -8.75 -18.24 -1.59
C GLY A 210 -9.30 -19.60 -1.17
N LEU A 211 -8.52 -20.25 -0.32
CA LEU A 211 -8.82 -21.54 0.30
C LEU A 211 -8.45 -21.50 1.77
N ILE A 212 -9.29 -22.06 2.63
CA ILE A 212 -8.98 -22.36 4.02
C ILE A 212 -9.18 -23.85 4.25
N TYR A 213 -8.18 -24.49 4.89
CA TYR A 213 -8.21 -25.87 5.33
C TYR A 213 -7.96 -25.96 6.84
N LYS A 214 -8.91 -26.56 7.58
CA LYS A 214 -8.85 -26.80 9.02
C LYS A 214 -8.71 -28.31 9.26
N PRO A 215 -7.49 -28.87 9.33
CA PRO A 215 -7.27 -30.29 9.58
C PRO A 215 -7.87 -30.77 10.90
N ASN A 216 -8.00 -29.87 11.85
CA ASN A 216 -8.64 -30.08 13.16
C ASN A 216 -9.11 -28.74 13.74
N GLU A 217 -9.72 -28.74 14.92
CA GLU A 217 -10.24 -27.53 15.59
C GLU A 217 -9.13 -26.54 16.03
N GLN A 218 -7.89 -26.99 16.13
CA GLN A 218 -6.78 -26.17 16.63
C GLN A 218 -5.97 -25.50 15.52
N VAL A 219 -5.98 -26.04 14.29
CA VAL A 219 -5.12 -25.58 13.22
C VAL A 219 -5.96 -25.15 12.02
N SER A 220 -5.67 -23.95 11.50
CA SER A 220 -6.20 -23.46 10.24
C SER A 220 -5.05 -23.08 9.31
N LEU A 221 -5.12 -23.49 8.06
CA LEU A 221 -4.20 -23.14 6.98
C LEU A 221 -4.97 -22.33 5.95
N GLY A 222 -4.43 -21.20 5.53
CA GLY A 222 -5.04 -20.32 4.55
C GLY A 222 -4.07 -20.02 3.40
N VAL A 223 -4.60 -20.02 2.18
CA VAL A 223 -3.90 -19.52 0.99
C VAL A 223 -4.86 -18.66 0.20
N SER A 224 -4.40 -17.49 -0.23
CA SER A 224 -5.18 -16.65 -1.14
C SER A 224 -4.29 -15.99 -2.19
N TYR A 225 -4.90 -15.65 -3.30
CA TYR A 225 -4.29 -14.97 -4.44
C TYR A 225 -5.14 -13.79 -4.84
N ARG A 226 -4.48 -12.66 -5.10
CA ARG A 226 -5.06 -11.47 -5.71
C ARG A 226 -4.31 -11.16 -7.00
N HIS A 227 -5.05 -11.02 -8.08
CA HIS A 227 -4.50 -10.71 -9.39
C HIS A 227 -3.95 -9.28 -9.44
N SER A 228 -3.02 -9.01 -10.35
CA SER A 228 -2.55 -7.65 -10.65
C SER A 228 -3.71 -6.77 -11.13
N THR A 229 -3.52 -5.47 -11.05
CA THR A 229 -4.51 -4.49 -11.49
C THR A 229 -3.83 -3.45 -12.34
N GLU A 230 -3.99 -3.55 -13.65
CA GLU A 230 -3.55 -2.53 -14.59
C GLU A 230 -4.59 -1.40 -14.64
N ILE A 231 -4.18 -0.19 -14.28
CA ILE A 231 -5.03 0.98 -14.24
C ILE A 231 -4.54 1.97 -15.28
N ASP A 232 -5.37 2.21 -16.30
CA ASP A 232 -5.16 3.24 -17.29
C ASP A 232 -5.71 4.56 -16.77
N TYR A 233 -4.84 5.56 -16.61
CA TYR A 233 -5.17 6.89 -16.15
C TYR A 233 -5.26 7.84 -17.33
N GLU A 234 -6.34 8.59 -17.38
CA GLU A 234 -6.53 9.69 -18.31
C GLU A 234 -6.84 10.98 -17.53
N GLY A 235 -6.23 12.09 -17.92
CA GLY A 235 -6.39 13.34 -17.19
C GLY A 235 -5.73 14.53 -17.88
N THR A 236 -5.37 15.54 -17.10
CA THR A 236 -4.86 16.80 -17.64
C THR A 236 -3.52 17.17 -17.00
N ALA A 237 -2.55 17.50 -17.85
CA ALA A 237 -1.30 18.14 -17.45
C ALA A 237 -1.43 19.66 -17.60
N THR A 238 -1.15 20.40 -16.53
CA THR A 238 -1.15 21.88 -16.52
C THR A 238 0.23 22.39 -16.17
N PHE A 239 0.61 23.51 -16.83
CA PHE A 239 1.85 24.21 -16.54
C PHE A 239 1.53 25.62 -16.03
N SER A 240 2.06 25.99 -14.88
CA SER A 240 1.84 27.30 -14.26
C SER A 240 3.14 28.09 -14.12
N GLN A 241 3.00 29.43 -13.93
CA GLN A 241 4.11 30.38 -13.69
C GLN A 241 5.09 30.50 -14.89
N MET A 242 4.70 30.06 -16.07
CA MET A 242 5.53 30.10 -17.29
C MET A 242 5.12 31.22 -18.22
N GLN A 243 4.79 32.43 -17.70
CA GLN A 243 4.17 33.53 -18.45
C GLN A 243 4.92 33.91 -19.72
N ALA A 244 6.24 33.87 -19.73
CA ALA A 244 7.03 34.18 -20.95
C ALA A 244 7.14 32.97 -21.88
N LEU A 245 6.79 31.76 -21.45
CA LEU A 245 6.95 30.51 -22.18
C LEU A 245 5.64 29.71 -22.30
N GLY A 246 4.50 30.29 -21.90
CA GLY A 246 3.20 29.59 -21.93
C GLY A 246 2.80 29.05 -23.30
N PHE A 247 3.32 29.67 -24.37
CA PHE A 247 3.18 29.17 -25.75
C PHE A 247 3.94 27.83 -25.95
N TRP A 248 5.01 27.57 -25.16
CA TRP A 248 5.85 26.41 -25.31
C TRP A 248 5.41 25.23 -24.38
N PHE A 249 4.54 25.52 -23.42
CA PHE A 249 4.02 24.56 -22.45
C PHE A 249 2.49 24.68 -22.36
N PRO A 250 1.76 24.36 -23.44
CA PRO A 250 0.33 24.63 -23.53
C PRO A 250 -0.51 23.82 -22.54
N GLY A 251 0.05 22.83 -21.85
CA GLY A 251 -0.74 21.84 -21.13
C GLY A 251 -1.56 20.98 -22.11
N GLY A 252 -2.20 19.96 -21.62
CA GLY A 252 -3.00 19.09 -22.47
C GLY A 252 -3.41 17.81 -21.78
N ASP A 253 -4.06 16.93 -22.54
CA ASP A 253 -4.44 15.62 -22.07
C ASP A 253 -3.19 14.81 -21.71
N GLY A 254 -3.22 14.16 -20.56
CA GLY A 254 -2.14 13.30 -20.05
C GLY A 254 -2.65 11.88 -19.85
N LYS A 255 -1.82 10.91 -20.19
CA LYS A 255 -2.11 9.48 -19.99
C LYS A 255 -0.94 8.79 -19.32
N THR A 256 -1.25 7.86 -18.42
CA THR A 256 -0.28 6.96 -17.80
C THR A 256 -0.94 5.64 -17.43
N THR A 257 -0.17 4.56 -17.37
CA THR A 257 -0.64 3.27 -16.91
C THR A 257 0.19 2.85 -15.70
N ILE A 258 -0.45 2.37 -14.65
CA ILE A 258 0.20 1.83 -13.47
C ILE A 258 -0.35 0.43 -13.21
N GLU A 259 0.53 -0.56 -13.16
CA GLU A 259 0.16 -1.92 -12.81
C GLU A 259 0.46 -2.18 -11.32
N MET A 260 -0.61 -2.47 -10.55
CA MET A 260 -0.51 -2.91 -9.16
C MET A 260 -0.19 -4.40 -9.13
N PRO A 261 0.62 -4.88 -8.16
CA PRO A 261 1.19 -6.23 -8.18
C PRO A 261 0.16 -7.33 -7.91
N ASN A 262 0.48 -8.54 -8.42
CA ASN A 262 -0.10 -9.77 -7.91
C ASN A 262 0.33 -10.01 -6.45
N ASN A 263 -0.55 -10.63 -5.67
CA ASN A 263 -0.26 -10.98 -4.29
C ASN A 263 -0.63 -12.45 -4.01
N ILE A 264 0.26 -13.15 -3.30
CA ILE A 264 0.00 -14.47 -2.73
C ILE A 264 0.13 -14.35 -1.23
N PHE A 265 -0.89 -14.77 -0.50
CA PHE A 265 -0.88 -14.88 0.96
C PHE A 265 -0.90 -16.36 1.34
N ALA A 266 -0.12 -16.75 2.33
CA ALA A 266 -0.14 -18.08 2.93
C ALA A 266 0.00 -17.94 4.44
N GLY A 267 -0.91 -18.54 5.20
CA GLY A 267 -0.96 -18.40 6.65
C GLY A 267 -1.23 -19.71 7.38
N ILE A 268 -0.81 -19.73 8.63
CA ILE A 268 -1.13 -20.78 9.61
C ILE A 268 -1.60 -20.12 10.91
N ALA A 269 -2.80 -20.48 11.34
CA ALA A 269 -3.33 -20.10 12.65
C ALA A 269 -3.43 -21.30 13.56
N ILE A 270 -3.11 -21.11 14.84
CA ILE A 270 -3.12 -22.14 15.87
C ILE A 270 -3.89 -21.64 17.07
N GLN A 271 -4.98 -22.31 17.43
CA GLN A 271 -5.68 -22.14 18.70
C GLN A 271 -4.85 -22.81 19.81
N ALA A 272 -3.95 -22.04 20.43
CA ALA A 272 -2.99 -22.55 21.41
C ALA A 272 -3.64 -22.91 22.75
N THR A 273 -4.65 -22.12 23.16
CA THR A 273 -5.58 -22.40 24.27
C THR A 273 -6.99 -21.97 23.86
N PRO A 274 -8.04 -22.26 24.63
CA PRO A 274 -9.38 -21.77 24.30
C PRO A 274 -9.45 -20.24 24.14
N GLU A 275 -8.56 -19.49 24.79
CA GLU A 275 -8.51 -18.02 24.79
C GLU A 275 -7.46 -17.45 23.86
N LEU A 276 -6.43 -18.23 23.48
CA LEU A 276 -5.27 -17.72 22.72
C LEU A 276 -5.20 -18.33 21.31
N ILE A 277 -5.29 -17.48 20.32
CA ILE A 277 -4.95 -17.82 18.93
C ILE A 277 -3.68 -17.09 18.51
N LEU A 278 -2.80 -17.79 17.79
CA LEU A 278 -1.59 -17.26 17.18
C LEU A 278 -1.64 -17.52 15.68
N GLU A 279 -1.21 -16.57 14.90
CA GLU A 279 -1.13 -16.71 13.44
C GLU A 279 0.19 -16.19 12.91
N ALA A 280 0.70 -16.85 11.87
CA ALA A 280 1.85 -16.42 11.10
C ALA A 280 1.52 -16.49 9.62
N ASP A 281 1.78 -15.39 8.90
CA ASP A 281 1.52 -15.25 7.47
C ASP A 281 2.79 -14.89 6.72
N PHE A 282 2.89 -15.40 5.52
CA PHE A 282 3.82 -15.00 4.48
C PHE A 282 3.05 -14.40 3.32
N GLN A 283 3.43 -13.21 2.86
CA GLN A 283 2.91 -12.59 1.66
C GLN A 283 4.04 -12.42 0.65
N TYR A 284 3.79 -12.83 -0.59
CA TYR A 284 4.65 -12.57 -1.74
C TYR A 284 3.98 -11.57 -2.66
N ILE A 285 4.70 -10.50 -3.03
CA ILE A 285 4.17 -9.35 -3.74
C ILE A 285 4.99 -9.16 -5.00
N MET A 286 4.39 -9.35 -6.18
CA MET A 286 5.08 -9.36 -7.47
C MET A 286 5.20 -7.93 -8.02
N TRP A 287 5.98 -7.08 -7.34
CA TRP A 287 6.21 -5.69 -7.72
C TRP A 287 7.04 -5.50 -8.99
N SER A 288 7.66 -6.57 -9.53
CA SER A 288 8.38 -6.51 -10.81
C SER A 288 7.50 -6.09 -11.99
N THR A 289 6.17 -6.06 -11.83
CA THR A 289 5.24 -5.47 -12.80
C THR A 289 5.36 -3.93 -12.88
N TYR A 290 5.84 -3.26 -11.81
CA TYR A 290 6.06 -1.81 -11.78
C TYR A 290 7.49 -1.48 -12.26
N ASP A 291 7.75 -1.79 -13.53
CA ASP A 291 9.05 -1.64 -14.19
C ASP A 291 9.30 -0.22 -14.70
N THR A 292 8.30 0.41 -15.29
CA THR A 292 8.43 1.73 -15.92
C THR A 292 7.20 2.59 -15.67
N LEU A 293 7.40 3.83 -15.20
CA LEU A 293 6.36 4.85 -15.21
C LEU A 293 6.47 5.68 -16.50
N ALA A 294 5.49 5.57 -17.39
CA ALA A 294 5.41 6.31 -18.62
C ALA A 294 4.29 7.34 -18.54
N ILE A 295 4.61 8.62 -18.61
CA ILE A 295 3.62 9.71 -18.69
C ILE A 295 3.65 10.26 -20.13
N ASN A 296 2.52 10.17 -20.81
CA ASN A 296 2.35 10.66 -22.19
C ASN A 296 1.45 11.89 -22.20
N ILE A 297 1.92 12.99 -22.81
CA ILE A 297 1.17 14.24 -23.00
C ILE A 297 1.19 14.53 -24.52
N PRO A 298 0.24 13.98 -25.32
CA PRO A 298 0.30 14.03 -26.79
C PRO A 298 0.41 15.43 -27.38
N ASP A 299 -0.28 16.38 -26.78
CA ASP A 299 -0.30 17.79 -27.20
C ASP A 299 0.73 18.65 -26.46
N GLY A 300 1.65 17.98 -25.77
CA GLY A 300 2.70 18.62 -24.98
C GLY A 300 3.62 19.52 -25.80
N PRO A 301 4.46 20.30 -25.11
CA PRO A 301 5.21 21.39 -25.73
C PRO A 301 6.14 20.92 -26.85
N SER A 302 6.14 21.60 -27.96
CA SER A 302 7.14 21.46 -29.04
C SER A 302 8.22 22.51 -28.89
N PHE A 303 9.50 22.10 -28.82
CA PHE A 303 10.64 23.03 -28.76
C PHE A 303 11.13 23.34 -30.18
N PRO A 304 11.12 24.60 -30.59
CA PRO A 304 11.51 24.95 -31.95
C PRO A 304 13.03 24.90 -32.19
N LEU A 305 13.84 24.81 -31.13
CA LEU A 305 15.30 24.87 -31.27
C LEU A 305 15.93 23.58 -31.82
N THR A 306 15.21 22.47 -31.88
CA THR A 306 15.71 21.21 -32.42
C THR A 306 14.90 20.63 -33.57
N GLY A 307 13.81 21.28 -33.98
CA GLY A 307 12.97 20.86 -35.12
C GLY A 307 12.24 19.52 -34.92
N GLY A 308 12.21 18.99 -33.70
CA GLY A 308 11.47 17.81 -33.34
C GLY A 308 10.45 18.10 -32.24
N PRO A 309 9.39 17.28 -32.10
CA PRO A 309 8.53 17.37 -30.93
C PRO A 309 9.40 17.13 -29.69
N LEU A 310 9.24 17.95 -28.65
CA LEU A 310 9.70 17.60 -27.33
C LEU A 310 9.10 16.24 -26.98
N GLN A 311 9.86 15.47 -26.24
CA GLN A 311 9.38 14.16 -25.79
C GLN A 311 8.03 14.36 -25.09
N THR A 312 6.97 14.09 -25.82
CA THR A 312 5.60 14.08 -25.34
C THR A 312 5.36 12.91 -24.36
N ALA A 313 6.36 12.04 -24.21
CA ALA A 313 6.36 10.94 -23.27
C ALA A 313 7.62 11.01 -22.39
N SER A 314 7.43 11.04 -21.08
CA SER A 314 8.47 10.82 -20.09
C SER A 314 8.43 9.35 -19.67
N LYS A 315 9.52 8.62 -19.85
CA LYS A 315 9.67 7.27 -19.34
C LYS A 315 10.72 7.27 -18.23
N THR A 316 10.35 6.79 -17.06
CA THR A 316 11.25 6.65 -15.92
C THR A 316 11.26 5.19 -15.51
N GLY A 317 12.40 4.52 -15.65
CA GLY A 317 12.61 3.15 -15.15
C GLY A 317 12.39 3.14 -13.63
N ARG A 318 11.63 2.20 -13.17
CA ARG A 318 11.38 1.92 -11.75
C ARG A 318 12.18 0.71 -11.33
N ASP A 319 12.26 -0.29 -12.21
CA ASP A 319 13.02 -1.53 -12.04
C ASP A 319 12.72 -2.20 -10.69
N TRP A 320 11.44 -2.10 -10.22
CA TRP A 320 11.07 -2.66 -8.93
C TRP A 320 11.17 -4.18 -8.96
N GLU A 321 11.57 -4.75 -7.83
CA GLU A 321 11.77 -6.18 -7.65
C GLU A 321 10.58 -6.78 -6.88
N ASP A 322 10.40 -8.09 -6.99
CA ASP A 322 9.43 -8.80 -6.16
C ASP A 322 9.81 -8.68 -4.68
N ALA A 323 8.80 -8.46 -3.86
CA ALA A 323 8.94 -8.27 -2.43
C ALA A 323 8.20 -9.36 -1.65
N TRP A 324 8.47 -9.43 -0.36
CA TRP A 324 7.77 -10.34 0.54
C TRP A 324 7.61 -9.73 1.93
N MET A 325 6.64 -10.23 2.65
CA MET A 325 6.31 -9.78 3.99
C MET A 325 6.06 -10.99 4.89
N ILE A 326 6.57 -10.92 6.12
CA ILE A 326 6.27 -11.88 7.18
C ILE A 326 5.49 -11.16 8.26
N ARG A 327 4.40 -11.76 8.69
CA ARG A 327 3.54 -11.26 9.77
C ARG A 327 3.40 -12.32 10.84
N VAL A 328 3.42 -11.92 12.10
CA VAL A 328 3.11 -12.77 13.23
C VAL A 328 2.21 -11.98 14.16
N GLY A 329 1.11 -12.60 14.57
CA GLY A 329 0.15 -11.96 15.46
C GLY A 329 -0.54 -12.92 16.38
N GLY A 330 -1.17 -12.37 17.41
CA GLY A 330 -1.96 -13.14 18.34
C GLY A 330 -3.12 -12.35 18.91
N GLU A 331 -4.19 -13.07 19.25
CA GLU A 331 -5.35 -12.57 19.94
C GLU A 331 -5.57 -13.37 21.21
N TYR A 332 -5.68 -12.69 22.34
CA TYR A 332 -6.06 -13.27 23.62
C TYR A 332 -7.47 -12.79 23.99
N GLN A 333 -8.43 -13.72 23.99
CA GLN A 333 -9.82 -13.44 24.26
C GLN A 333 -10.11 -13.54 25.76
N LEU A 334 -10.49 -12.44 26.35
CA LEU A 334 -11.18 -12.36 27.64
C LEU A 334 -12.68 -12.33 27.40
N GLU A 335 -13.51 -12.45 28.42
CA GLU A 335 -14.97 -12.56 28.27
C GLU A 335 -15.57 -11.59 27.24
N SER A 336 -15.40 -10.28 27.40
CA SER A 336 -15.92 -9.23 26.51
C SER A 336 -14.81 -8.41 25.85
N VAL A 337 -13.53 -8.71 26.11
CA VAL A 337 -12.37 -7.97 25.62
C VAL A 337 -11.43 -8.91 24.90
N ALA A 338 -10.98 -8.54 23.71
CA ALA A 338 -9.90 -9.19 23.00
C ALA A 338 -8.66 -8.29 23.03
N LEU A 339 -7.52 -8.84 23.42
CA LEU A 339 -6.22 -8.17 23.37
C LEU A 339 -5.42 -8.73 22.21
N ARG A 340 -4.80 -7.87 21.43
CA ARG A 340 -4.04 -8.26 20.22
C ARG A 340 -2.67 -7.61 20.21
N ALA A 341 -1.71 -8.32 19.66
CA ALA A 341 -0.39 -7.81 19.37
C ALA A 341 0.13 -8.46 18.08
N GLY A 342 0.94 -7.75 17.35
CA GLY A 342 1.55 -8.26 16.12
C GLY A 342 2.87 -7.61 15.79
N PHE A 343 3.58 -8.28 14.91
CA PHE A 343 4.87 -7.89 14.35
C PHE A 343 4.86 -8.13 12.86
N ILE A 344 5.38 -7.17 12.10
CA ILE A 344 5.52 -7.26 10.65
C ILE A 344 6.97 -6.97 10.29
N TYR A 345 7.47 -7.77 9.39
CA TYR A 345 8.68 -7.51 8.65
C TYR A 345 8.34 -7.42 7.18
N ASP A 346 8.60 -6.25 6.57
CA ASP A 346 8.15 -5.91 5.23
C ASP A 346 9.34 -5.50 4.34
N LYS A 347 9.55 -6.26 3.22
CA LYS A 347 10.64 -6.06 2.27
C LYS A 347 10.29 -5.02 1.20
N THR A 348 11.17 -3.97 0.98
CA THR A 348 11.01 -3.03 -0.14
C THR A 348 11.20 -3.69 -1.51
N PRO A 349 10.33 -3.41 -2.47
CA PRO A 349 10.55 -3.76 -3.87
C PRO A 349 11.50 -2.80 -4.58
N GLN A 350 11.73 -1.59 -4.03
CA GLN A 350 12.44 -0.52 -4.70
C GLN A 350 13.95 -0.73 -4.63
N PRO A 351 14.67 -0.92 -5.76
CA PRO A 351 16.13 -0.94 -5.79
C PRO A 351 16.73 0.41 -5.38
N ASP A 352 17.98 0.39 -4.88
CA ASP A 352 18.66 1.63 -4.46
C ASP A 352 18.72 2.67 -5.58
N MET A 353 18.88 2.22 -6.83
CA MET A 353 18.99 3.09 -8.00
C MET A 353 17.71 3.83 -8.37
N SER A 354 16.54 3.36 -7.92
CA SER A 354 15.23 3.98 -8.20
C SER A 354 14.64 4.71 -7.00
N VAL A 355 15.41 4.88 -5.91
CA VAL A 355 14.98 5.68 -4.74
C VAL A 355 14.86 7.14 -5.13
N GLU A 356 13.66 7.69 -4.91
CA GLU A 356 13.33 9.06 -5.29
C GLU A 356 12.28 9.68 -4.34
N PRO A 357 12.15 11.00 -4.32
CA PRO A 357 11.26 11.68 -3.39
C PRO A 357 9.76 11.52 -3.68
N LEU A 358 9.38 10.99 -4.84
CA LEU A 358 7.97 10.63 -5.13
C LEU A 358 7.53 9.48 -4.25
N VAL A 359 8.40 8.47 -4.10
CA VAL A 359 8.18 7.25 -3.31
C VAL A 359 9.51 6.87 -2.66
N PRO A 360 9.88 7.45 -1.53
CA PRO A 360 11.11 7.05 -0.83
C PRO A 360 10.83 5.78 -0.01
N ASP A 361 10.66 4.65 -0.69
CA ASP A 361 10.37 3.39 -0.03
C ASP A 361 11.62 2.78 0.59
N ALA A 362 11.42 2.09 1.72
CA ALA A 362 12.49 1.49 2.52
C ALA A 362 11.94 0.27 3.26
N ASN A 363 12.82 -0.53 3.77
CA ASN A 363 12.48 -1.69 4.59
C ASN A 363 11.80 -1.27 5.88
N ARG A 364 10.76 -2.00 6.33
CA ARG A 364 9.98 -1.65 7.52
C ARG A 364 9.98 -2.78 8.54
N ILE A 365 10.09 -2.37 9.79
CA ILE A 365 9.71 -3.18 10.96
C ILE A 365 8.51 -2.48 11.58
N GLU A 366 7.48 -3.27 11.87
CA GLU A 366 6.23 -2.72 12.35
C GLU A 366 5.75 -3.47 13.58
N PHE A 367 5.23 -2.72 14.53
CA PHE A 367 4.67 -3.25 15.78
C PHE A 367 3.22 -2.82 15.90
N THR A 368 2.36 -3.76 16.26
CA THR A 368 0.94 -3.48 16.40
C THR A 368 0.41 -3.89 17.76
N LEU A 369 -0.56 -3.12 18.25
CA LEU A 369 -1.36 -3.42 19.43
C LEU A 369 -2.82 -3.19 19.07
N GLY A 370 -3.70 -4.05 19.58
CA GLY A 370 -5.13 -3.94 19.32
C GLY A 370 -5.98 -4.34 20.51
N VAL A 371 -7.18 -3.79 20.56
CA VAL A 371 -8.19 -4.16 21.55
C VAL A 371 -9.55 -4.23 20.87
N GLY A 372 -10.29 -5.30 21.16
CA GLY A 372 -11.68 -5.48 20.75
C GLY A 372 -12.60 -5.47 21.96
N PHE A 373 -13.73 -4.77 21.85
CA PHE A 373 -14.75 -4.72 22.88
C PHE A 373 -16.07 -5.25 22.34
N LYS A 374 -16.58 -6.31 22.93
CA LYS A 374 -17.93 -6.81 22.70
C LYS A 374 -18.91 -5.97 23.54
N ILE A 375 -19.50 -4.93 22.93
CA ILE A 375 -20.44 -3.99 23.58
C ILE A 375 -21.77 -4.70 23.89
N SER A 376 -22.21 -5.57 22.99
CA SER A 376 -23.38 -6.43 23.15
C SER A 376 -23.16 -7.73 22.38
N GLU A 377 -24.13 -8.65 22.38
CA GLU A 377 -24.05 -9.88 21.58
C GLU A 377 -23.86 -9.61 20.08
N ASN A 378 -24.36 -8.47 19.59
CA ASN A 378 -24.40 -8.11 18.20
C ASN A 378 -23.37 -7.04 17.80
N VAL A 379 -22.78 -6.30 18.76
CA VAL A 379 -21.94 -5.13 18.47
C VAL A 379 -20.53 -5.30 19.01
N VAL A 380 -19.56 -5.14 18.14
CA VAL A 380 -18.13 -5.18 18.46
C VAL A 380 -17.48 -3.87 18.00
N VAL A 381 -16.61 -3.32 18.82
CA VAL A 381 -15.74 -2.19 18.49
C VAL A 381 -14.29 -2.62 18.61
N ASP A 382 -13.52 -2.44 17.56
CA ASP A 382 -12.10 -2.71 17.53
C ASP A 382 -11.31 -1.41 17.39
N ALA A 383 -10.25 -1.25 18.19
CA ALA A 383 -9.27 -0.19 18.07
C ALA A 383 -7.87 -0.79 17.98
N ALA A 384 -7.00 -0.22 17.15
CA ALA A 384 -5.62 -0.67 17.01
C ALA A 384 -4.66 0.50 16.77
N TYR A 385 -3.41 0.28 17.15
CA TYR A 385 -2.28 1.15 16.88
C TYR A 385 -1.20 0.36 16.19
N GLN A 386 -0.54 0.98 15.20
CA GLN A 386 0.61 0.43 14.49
C GLN A 386 1.69 1.49 14.36
N LEU A 387 2.90 1.11 14.71
CA LEU A 387 4.11 1.89 14.52
C LEU A 387 4.93 1.28 13.39
N ILE A 388 5.19 2.07 12.35
CA ILE A 388 6.05 1.71 11.23
C ILE A 388 7.40 2.42 11.38
N LEU A 389 8.47 1.66 11.41
CA LEU A 389 9.85 2.12 11.44
C LEU A 389 10.55 1.69 10.16
N SER A 390 10.91 2.64 9.31
CA SER A 390 11.65 2.36 8.08
C SER A 390 13.15 2.47 8.31
N SER A 391 13.94 1.67 7.60
CA SER A 391 15.38 1.85 7.55
C SER A 391 15.75 3.14 6.82
N ASP A 392 16.90 3.71 7.14
CA ASP A 392 17.49 4.79 6.36
C ASP A 392 17.73 4.31 4.92
N ARG A 393 17.47 5.18 3.94
CA ARG A 393 17.59 4.85 2.53
C ARG A 393 18.41 5.89 1.78
N ASP A 394 19.54 5.47 1.24
CA ASP A 394 20.38 6.33 0.42
C ASP A 394 19.88 6.28 -1.05
N ALA A 395 19.64 7.48 -1.60
CA ALA A 395 19.44 7.63 -3.03
C ALA A 395 20.78 7.90 -3.70
N PRO A 396 21.38 6.92 -4.37
CA PRO A 396 22.67 7.08 -5.04
C PRO A 396 22.55 7.96 -6.28
N THR A 397 23.69 8.29 -6.88
CA THR A 397 23.71 8.86 -8.23
C THR A 397 23.24 7.82 -9.21
N PRO A 398 22.18 8.06 -10.02
CA PRO A 398 21.87 7.19 -11.12
C PRO A 398 23.09 7.02 -12.01
N SER A 399 23.30 5.78 -12.44
CA SER A 399 24.32 5.44 -13.43
C SER A 399 23.96 5.97 -14.83
N ASP A 400 22.69 6.28 -15.06
CA ASP A 400 22.18 6.88 -16.30
C ASP A 400 22.25 8.42 -16.20
N PRO A 401 23.18 9.07 -16.93
CA PRO A 401 23.27 10.53 -16.98
C PRO A 401 22.05 11.19 -17.68
N THR A 402 21.18 10.41 -18.34
CA THR A 402 19.96 10.90 -18.97
C THR A 402 18.78 10.96 -17.99
N SER A 403 18.87 10.33 -16.83
CA SER A 403 17.90 10.49 -15.75
C SER A 403 17.94 11.92 -15.21
N SER A 404 16.98 12.73 -15.66
CA SER A 404 16.86 14.15 -15.30
C SER A 404 16.55 14.40 -13.81
N LEU A 405 16.19 13.37 -13.06
CA LEU A 405 15.74 13.45 -11.66
C LEU A 405 16.89 13.36 -10.64
N ALA A 406 18.01 12.87 -11.07
CA ALA A 406 19.01 12.32 -10.22
C ALA A 406 19.89 13.29 -9.40
N PRO A 407 20.35 14.42 -9.91
CA PRO A 407 21.38 15.17 -9.17
C PRO A 407 20.87 15.88 -7.92
N LEU A 408 19.58 16.27 -7.91
CA LEU A 408 19.03 17.18 -6.90
C LEU A 408 18.37 16.46 -5.71
N ALA A 409 17.99 15.19 -5.87
CA ALA A 409 17.33 14.41 -4.83
C ALA A 409 18.24 13.37 -4.16
N ARG A 410 19.55 13.46 -4.39
CA ARG A 410 20.56 12.63 -3.70
C ARG A 410 20.59 12.92 -2.23
N GLY A 411 20.65 11.87 -1.43
CA GLY A 411 20.74 11.99 0.02
C GLY A 411 20.12 10.81 0.69
N THR A 412 19.97 10.90 2.00
CA THR A 412 19.42 9.85 2.84
C THR A 412 17.98 10.19 3.21
N TYR A 413 17.05 9.30 2.91
CA TYR A 413 15.65 9.38 3.33
C TYR A 413 15.44 8.59 4.63
N LYS A 414 14.68 9.17 5.56
CA LYS A 414 14.24 8.53 6.81
C LYS A 414 12.75 8.68 6.94
N SER A 415 12.05 7.55 7.10
CA SER A 415 10.58 7.52 7.18
C SER A 415 10.10 6.79 8.42
N THR A 416 9.00 7.28 8.98
CA THR A 416 8.23 6.60 10.03
C THR A 416 6.76 6.86 9.79
N ALA A 417 5.87 6.00 10.31
CA ALA A 417 4.45 6.29 10.32
C ALA A 417 3.78 5.78 11.60
N ASN A 418 2.79 6.54 12.05
CA ASN A 418 1.89 6.14 13.13
C ASN A 418 0.49 5.93 12.54
N LEU A 419 -0.10 4.78 12.83
CA LEU A 419 -1.41 4.41 12.34
C LEU A 419 -2.36 4.13 13.50
N PHE A 420 -3.62 4.55 13.35
CA PHE A 420 -4.69 4.29 14.31
C PHE A 420 -5.92 3.77 13.58
N GLY A 421 -6.29 2.54 13.85
CA GLY A 421 -7.48 1.89 13.29
C GLY A 421 -8.67 1.95 14.25
N LEU A 422 -9.86 2.16 13.69
CA LEU A 422 -11.14 2.04 14.42
C LEU A 422 -12.15 1.34 13.51
N THR A 423 -12.82 0.32 14.04
CA THR A 423 -13.85 -0.43 13.31
C THR A 423 -15.05 -0.70 14.24
N LEU A 424 -16.24 -0.52 13.69
CA LEU A 424 -17.50 -0.95 14.28
C LEU A 424 -18.04 -2.15 13.50
N GLY A 425 -18.32 -3.25 14.19
CA GLY A 425 -18.92 -4.47 13.65
C GLY A 425 -20.30 -4.72 14.23
N PHE A 426 -21.21 -5.18 13.38
CA PHE A 426 -22.56 -5.61 13.76
C PHE A 426 -22.83 -7.01 13.17
N ASN A 427 -23.25 -7.93 14.03
CA ASN A 427 -23.57 -9.33 13.67
C ASN A 427 -25.02 -9.64 14.09
N MET A 428 -25.79 -10.27 13.18
CA MET A 428 -27.18 -10.68 13.40
C MET A 428 -27.39 -12.12 12.97
#